data_cb2cea43b22172c6fe0c0caa532f59d6
#
_entry.id   cb2cea43b22172c6fe0c0caa532f59d6
#
_cell.length_a   1.000
_cell.length_b   1.000
_cell.length_c   1.000
_cell.angle_alpha   90.00
_cell.angle_beta   90.00
_cell.angle_gamma   90.00
#
_symmetry.space_group_name_H-M   'P 1'
#
loop_
_entity.id
_entity.type
_entity.pdbx_description
1 polymer ?
#
loop_
_entity_poly.entity_id
_entity_poly.type
_entity_poly.pdbx_seq_one_letter_code
_entity_poly.pdbx_strand_id
1 'polypeptide(L)'
;MNIEETSNPLKASDIPSNPMSRVKIILLATAGLIIIAIYYWSFDAVEFSFLKLKDGFPNMMDFVSGMFPPDWSIYKLVLVETILTIQLALIGTTLAAIIAFPLSFCAARNTAPSWIYHIVRFFFNAVRAIDTLIFALIFVAWVGLGPFPGMLAMAIHSIGMLGKLFSEAIEGVDPGQVEALESVGASRIETIRWAIFPQVSSYFISYFLYRFEINIRVAVVLGLVGAGGIGYILSQYMGHFQYDRVSVLMITILVLVMSIDALSGKIRSKLL
;
A
#
# COMPACT_ATOMS: atom_id res chain seq x y z
N MET A 1 58.69 34.17 -25.39
CA MET A 1 57.94 34.71 -24.24
C MET A 1 57.24 33.48 -23.65
N ASN A 2 57.97 32.80 -22.69
CA ASN A 2 57.55 31.55 -22.09
C ASN A 2 56.56 31.88 -20.98
N ILE A 3 55.35 31.37 -21.10
CA ILE A 3 54.40 31.33 -20.02
C ILE A 3 54.40 29.87 -19.48
N GLU A 4 55.26 29.61 -18.50
CA GLU A 4 55.15 28.42 -17.63
C GLU A 4 54.07 28.70 -16.61
N GLU A 5 52.89 28.17 -16.84
CA GLU A 5 51.84 28.05 -15.85
C GLU A 5 52.25 27.00 -14.81
N THR A 6 52.72 27.47 -13.67
CA THR A 6 52.96 26.64 -12.49
C THR A 6 51.64 26.21 -11.87
N SER A 7 51.09 25.10 -12.35
CA SER A 7 50.03 24.38 -11.64
C SER A 7 50.64 23.69 -10.41
N ASN A 8 50.62 24.38 -9.29
CA ASN A 8 51.00 23.79 -8.01
C ASN A 8 49.86 22.84 -7.55
N PRO A 9 50.06 21.52 -7.49
CA PRO A 9 49.02 20.61 -7.04
C PRO A 9 48.77 20.88 -5.55
N LEU A 10 47.51 21.18 -5.21
CA LEU A 10 47.04 21.31 -3.84
C LEU A 10 47.55 20.13 -3.00
N LYS A 11 48.40 20.40 -2.02
CA LYS A 11 48.89 19.38 -1.08
C LYS A 11 47.72 18.97 -0.17
N ALA A 12 47.66 17.70 0.18
CA ALA A 12 46.64 17.16 1.12
C ALA A 12 46.61 17.89 2.49
N SER A 13 47.70 18.68 2.81
CA SER A 13 47.79 19.57 3.97
C SER A 13 46.94 20.83 3.87
N ASP A 14 46.45 21.20 2.65
CA ASP A 14 45.73 22.46 2.41
C ASP A 14 44.19 22.26 2.55
N ILE A 15 43.77 21.03 2.83
CA ILE A 15 42.36 20.73 3.19
C ILE A 15 42.20 21.14 4.67
N PRO A 16 41.39 22.18 4.98
CA PRO A 16 41.15 22.53 6.37
C PRO A 16 40.46 21.35 7.07
N SER A 17 41.23 20.63 7.88
CA SER A 17 40.66 19.69 8.83
C SER A 17 39.86 20.51 9.84
N ASN A 18 38.54 20.55 9.68
CA ASN A 18 37.68 21.16 10.68
C ASN A 18 37.63 20.16 11.87
N PRO A 19 38.45 20.33 12.92
CA PRO A 19 38.41 19.42 14.05
C PRO A 19 37.04 19.58 14.69
N MET A 20 36.26 18.49 14.67
CA MET A 20 34.97 18.50 15.36
C MET A 20 35.18 19.01 16.78
N SER A 21 34.48 20.08 17.14
CA SER A 21 34.66 20.67 18.47
C SER A 21 34.38 19.58 19.51
N ARG A 22 35.09 19.57 20.64
CA ARG A 22 34.90 18.56 21.71
C ARG A 22 33.46 18.43 22.11
N VAL A 23 32.69 19.51 22.04
CA VAL A 23 31.22 19.50 22.28
C VAL A 23 30.47 18.65 21.26
N LYS A 24 30.82 18.73 19.97
CA LYS A 24 30.17 17.85 18.93
C LYS A 24 30.53 16.40 19.13
N ILE A 25 31.72 16.06 19.51
CA ILE A 25 32.16 14.70 19.80
C ILE A 25 31.40 14.15 21.02
N ILE A 26 31.26 14.91 22.10
CA ILE A 26 30.49 14.51 23.28
C ILE A 26 29.03 14.35 22.93
N LEU A 27 28.44 15.24 22.14
CA LEU A 27 27.04 15.18 21.73
C LEU A 27 26.76 13.97 20.84
N LEU A 28 27.68 13.61 19.94
CA LEU A 28 27.58 12.41 19.12
C LEU A 28 27.76 11.13 19.96
N ALA A 29 28.67 11.14 20.91
CA ALA A 29 28.88 10.01 21.82
C ALA A 29 27.67 9.77 22.74
N THR A 30 27.10 10.83 23.30
CA THR A 30 25.88 10.72 24.12
C THR A 30 24.67 10.28 23.29
N ALA A 31 24.50 10.81 22.08
CA ALA A 31 23.46 10.35 21.16
C ALA A 31 23.64 8.86 20.79
N GLY A 32 24.88 8.44 20.53
CA GLY A 32 25.21 7.03 20.28
C GLY A 32 24.86 6.12 21.47
N LEU A 33 25.20 6.54 22.69
CA LEU A 33 24.85 5.78 23.91
C LEU A 33 23.33 5.70 24.11
N ILE A 34 22.59 6.77 23.87
CA ILE A 34 21.13 6.78 23.96
C ILE A 34 20.52 5.79 22.94
N ILE A 35 21.02 5.82 21.70
CA ILE A 35 20.57 4.90 20.65
C ILE A 35 20.83 3.45 21.05
N ILE A 36 22.04 3.14 21.54
CA ILE A 36 22.40 1.78 22.00
C ILE A 36 21.49 1.36 23.15
N ALA A 37 21.24 2.23 24.11
CA ALA A 37 20.36 1.96 25.25
C ALA A 37 18.91 1.69 24.79
N ILE A 38 18.39 2.46 23.82
CA ILE A 38 17.06 2.23 23.23
C ILE A 38 17.00 0.86 22.52
N TYR A 39 18.01 0.52 21.72
CA TYR A 39 18.06 -0.79 21.06
C TYR A 39 18.15 -1.95 22.06
N TYR A 40 19.01 -1.81 23.08
CA TYR A 40 19.12 -2.83 24.12
C TYR A 40 17.78 -3.08 24.83
N TRP A 41 17.13 -1.99 25.26
CA TRP A 41 15.80 -2.07 25.87
C TRP A 41 14.73 -2.64 24.92
N SER A 42 14.79 -2.30 23.64
CA SER A 42 13.87 -2.82 22.61
C SER A 42 14.09 -4.31 22.38
N PHE A 43 15.33 -4.80 22.32
CA PHE A 43 15.64 -6.24 22.19
C PHE A 43 15.15 -7.03 23.38
N ASP A 44 15.30 -6.50 24.60
CA ASP A 44 14.80 -7.11 25.82
C ASP A 44 13.26 -7.16 25.82
N ALA A 45 12.59 -6.04 25.51
CA ALA A 45 11.14 -5.94 25.46
C ALA A 45 10.49 -6.88 24.43
N VAL A 46 11.16 -7.16 23.31
CA VAL A 46 10.70 -8.10 22.26
C VAL A 46 11.07 -9.57 22.59
N GLU A 47 11.76 -9.80 23.71
CA GLU A 47 12.29 -11.13 24.08
C GLU A 47 13.08 -11.81 22.95
N PHE A 48 13.86 -11.03 22.21
CA PHE A 48 14.60 -11.54 21.07
C PHE A 48 15.61 -12.60 21.50
N SER A 49 15.50 -13.82 20.97
CA SER A 49 16.36 -14.95 21.33
C SER A 49 16.69 -15.83 20.14
N PHE A 50 17.96 -15.92 19.79
CA PHE A 50 18.43 -16.87 18.79
C PHE A 50 18.20 -18.34 19.22
N LEU A 51 18.15 -18.63 20.53
CA LEU A 51 17.86 -19.97 21.04
C LEU A 51 16.42 -20.36 20.71
N LYS A 52 15.43 -19.46 20.93
CA LYS A 52 14.02 -19.72 20.55
C LYS A 52 13.90 -20.03 19.05
N LEU A 53 14.67 -19.33 18.20
CA LEU A 53 14.67 -19.57 16.75
C LEU A 53 15.27 -20.95 16.41
N LYS A 54 16.37 -21.33 17.06
CA LYS A 54 17.00 -22.63 16.85
C LYS A 54 16.11 -23.77 17.34
N ASP A 55 15.49 -23.61 18.51
CA ASP A 55 14.63 -24.64 19.12
C ASP A 55 13.30 -24.78 18.34
N GLY A 56 12.84 -23.72 17.67
CA GLY A 56 11.67 -23.73 16.78
C GLY A 56 11.92 -24.33 15.39
N PHE A 57 13.19 -24.50 14.99
CA PHE A 57 13.53 -25.00 13.65
C PHE A 57 12.97 -26.40 13.34
N PRO A 58 13.02 -27.40 14.25
CA PRO A 58 12.37 -28.68 14.01
C PRO A 58 10.87 -28.55 13.72
N ASN A 59 10.13 -27.76 14.51
CA ASN A 59 8.71 -27.54 14.31
C ASN A 59 8.40 -26.91 12.93
N MET A 60 9.29 -26.01 12.46
CA MET A 60 9.19 -25.44 11.11
C MET A 60 9.42 -26.52 10.04
N MET A 61 10.37 -27.43 10.22
CA MET A 61 10.61 -28.53 9.30
C MET A 61 9.42 -29.51 9.26
N ASP A 62 8.84 -29.83 10.41
CA ASP A 62 7.64 -30.68 10.50
C ASP A 62 6.45 -30.03 9.78
N PHE A 63 6.26 -28.71 9.97
CA PHE A 63 5.25 -27.94 9.25
C PHE A 63 5.46 -28.01 7.73
N VAL A 64 6.68 -27.73 7.25
CA VAL A 64 6.99 -27.74 5.82
C VAL A 64 6.89 -29.14 5.24
N SER A 65 7.34 -30.19 5.96
CA SER A 65 7.23 -31.56 5.51
C SER A 65 5.77 -32.02 5.41
N GLY A 66 4.91 -31.58 6.33
CA GLY A 66 3.46 -31.82 6.29
C GLY A 66 2.73 -31.15 5.13
N MET A 67 3.36 -30.16 4.46
CA MET A 67 2.81 -29.53 3.27
C MET A 67 2.95 -30.38 1.99
N PHE A 68 3.73 -31.44 2.02
CA PHE A 68 4.00 -32.30 0.87
C PHE A 68 3.61 -33.75 1.12
N PRO A 69 2.93 -34.42 0.14
CA PRO A 69 2.46 -33.88 -1.12
C PRO A 69 1.21 -33.00 -0.98
N PRO A 70 1.03 -31.99 -1.84
CA PRO A 70 -0.19 -31.14 -1.84
C PRO A 70 -1.44 -31.95 -2.16
N ASP A 71 -2.51 -31.81 -1.35
CA ASP A 71 -3.80 -32.46 -1.58
C ASP A 71 -4.69 -31.65 -2.54
N TRP A 72 -4.60 -31.93 -3.83
CA TRP A 72 -5.42 -31.29 -4.86
C TRP A 72 -6.88 -31.70 -4.88
N SER A 73 -7.34 -32.57 -3.99
CA SER A 73 -8.75 -33.01 -3.94
C SER A 73 -9.70 -31.83 -3.72
N ILE A 74 -9.22 -30.77 -3.07
CA ILE A 74 -10.01 -29.56 -2.73
C ILE A 74 -10.04 -28.51 -3.85
N TYR A 75 -9.49 -28.77 -5.04
CA TYR A 75 -9.31 -27.75 -6.09
C TYR A 75 -10.60 -27.00 -6.48
N LYS A 76 -11.76 -27.67 -6.46
CA LYS A 76 -13.06 -27.02 -6.76
C LYS A 76 -13.41 -25.96 -5.72
N LEU A 77 -13.24 -26.27 -4.44
CA LEU A 77 -13.46 -25.33 -3.34
C LEU A 77 -12.50 -24.14 -3.45
N VAL A 78 -11.22 -24.43 -3.69
CA VAL A 78 -10.18 -23.41 -3.86
C VAL A 78 -10.50 -22.45 -5.01
N LEU A 79 -10.99 -22.95 -6.15
CA LEU A 79 -11.39 -22.11 -7.29
C LEU A 79 -12.58 -21.19 -6.92
N VAL A 80 -13.62 -21.72 -6.28
CA VAL A 80 -14.78 -20.92 -5.87
C VAL A 80 -14.37 -19.79 -4.93
N GLU A 81 -13.57 -20.09 -3.92
CA GLU A 81 -13.13 -19.12 -2.93
C GLU A 81 -12.11 -18.12 -3.50
N THR A 82 -11.32 -18.53 -4.49
CA THR A 82 -10.45 -17.62 -5.24
C THR A 82 -11.28 -16.61 -6.05
N ILE A 83 -12.32 -17.08 -6.74
CA ILE A 83 -13.25 -16.19 -7.47
C ILE A 83 -13.92 -15.22 -6.51
N LEU A 84 -14.40 -15.70 -5.36
CA LEU A 84 -14.98 -14.83 -4.33
C LEU A 84 -13.99 -13.76 -3.85
N THR A 85 -12.73 -14.12 -3.64
CA THR A 85 -11.67 -13.18 -3.24
C THR A 85 -11.47 -12.08 -4.29
N ILE A 86 -11.45 -12.43 -5.58
CA ILE A 86 -11.36 -11.48 -6.69
C ILE A 86 -12.60 -10.56 -6.71
N GLN A 87 -13.79 -11.12 -6.55
CA GLN A 87 -15.04 -10.36 -6.54
C GLN A 87 -15.09 -9.35 -5.39
N LEU A 88 -14.66 -9.75 -4.18
CA LEU A 88 -14.56 -8.86 -3.02
C LEU A 88 -13.64 -7.67 -3.28
N ALA A 89 -12.45 -7.95 -3.79
CA ALA A 89 -11.48 -6.91 -4.13
C ALA A 89 -12.00 -5.99 -5.25
N LEU A 90 -12.63 -6.55 -6.29
CA LEU A 90 -13.16 -5.79 -7.42
C LEU A 90 -14.31 -4.87 -6.98
N ILE A 91 -15.30 -5.38 -6.28
CA ILE A 91 -16.45 -4.60 -5.84
C ILE A 91 -16.01 -3.53 -4.83
N GLY A 92 -15.18 -3.89 -3.84
CA GLY A 92 -14.67 -2.95 -2.86
C GLY A 92 -13.88 -1.81 -3.49
N THR A 93 -13.01 -2.10 -4.49
CA THR A 93 -12.25 -1.09 -5.21
C THR A 93 -13.15 -0.22 -6.10
N THR A 94 -14.13 -0.83 -6.78
CA THR A 94 -15.05 -0.10 -7.67
C THR A 94 -15.93 0.87 -6.89
N LEU A 95 -16.51 0.43 -5.77
CA LEU A 95 -17.30 1.30 -4.90
C LEU A 95 -16.47 2.47 -4.37
N ALA A 96 -15.22 2.17 -3.95
CA ALA A 96 -14.30 3.21 -3.51
C ALA A 96 -13.98 4.20 -4.62
N ALA A 97 -13.72 3.74 -5.85
CA ALA A 97 -13.40 4.60 -6.98
C ALA A 97 -14.58 5.52 -7.35
N ILE A 98 -15.81 4.98 -7.38
CA ILE A 98 -17.02 5.75 -7.66
C ILE A 98 -17.20 6.90 -6.66
N ILE A 99 -16.96 6.65 -5.37
CA ILE A 99 -17.09 7.67 -4.32
C ILE A 99 -15.88 8.62 -4.31
N ALA A 100 -14.67 8.08 -4.46
CA ALA A 100 -13.44 8.86 -4.43
C ALA A 100 -13.33 9.81 -5.64
N PHE A 101 -13.86 9.42 -6.80
CA PHE A 101 -13.78 10.22 -8.02
C PHE A 101 -14.35 11.65 -7.85
N PRO A 102 -15.62 11.87 -7.50
CA PRO A 102 -16.12 13.22 -7.29
C PRO A 102 -15.48 13.93 -6.10
N LEU A 103 -15.18 13.20 -5.02
CA LEU A 103 -14.56 13.79 -3.84
C LEU A 103 -13.11 14.24 -4.10
N SER A 104 -12.41 13.64 -5.06
CA SER A 104 -11.05 14.03 -5.41
C SER A 104 -10.96 15.43 -5.99
N PHE A 105 -11.95 15.87 -6.78
CA PHE A 105 -12.04 17.25 -7.26
C PHE A 105 -12.30 18.24 -6.12
N CYS A 106 -13.00 17.82 -5.07
CA CYS A 106 -13.19 18.62 -3.86
C CYS A 106 -11.93 18.66 -2.98
N ALA A 107 -11.00 17.70 -3.13
CA ALA A 107 -9.77 17.59 -2.39
C ALA A 107 -8.53 18.13 -3.12
N ALA A 108 -8.69 18.71 -4.31
CA ALA A 108 -7.60 19.29 -5.08
C ALA A 108 -7.63 20.82 -4.96
N ARG A 109 -6.46 21.45 -4.75
CA ARG A 109 -6.32 22.90 -4.50
C ARG A 109 -6.72 23.75 -5.71
N ASN A 110 -6.49 23.23 -6.91
CA ASN A 110 -6.78 23.91 -8.16
C ASN A 110 -8.26 23.85 -8.56
N THR A 111 -9.07 22.98 -7.94
CA THR A 111 -10.48 22.80 -8.34
C THR A 111 -11.48 23.16 -7.24
N ALA A 112 -11.08 23.22 -5.96
CA ALA A 112 -11.98 23.46 -4.84
C ALA A 112 -11.60 24.70 -4.03
N PRO A 113 -12.58 25.37 -3.39
CA PRO A 113 -12.30 26.42 -2.41
C PRO A 113 -11.58 25.85 -1.18
N SER A 114 -10.72 26.66 -0.56
CA SER A 114 -9.82 26.23 0.51
C SER A 114 -10.50 25.49 1.66
N TRP A 115 -11.69 25.90 2.08
CA TRP A 115 -12.40 25.25 3.20
C TRP A 115 -12.88 23.83 2.84
N ILE A 116 -13.41 23.62 1.62
CA ILE A 116 -13.81 22.26 1.15
C ILE A 116 -12.57 21.37 1.03
N TYR A 117 -11.51 21.90 0.41
CA TYR A 117 -10.22 21.20 0.30
C TYR A 117 -9.74 20.65 1.65
N HIS A 118 -9.69 21.47 2.69
CA HIS A 118 -9.20 21.04 3.99
C HIS A 118 -10.09 19.99 4.65
N ILE A 119 -11.41 20.10 4.53
CA ILE A 119 -12.37 19.14 5.09
C ILE A 119 -12.22 17.78 4.40
N VAL A 120 -12.22 17.75 3.06
CA VAL A 120 -12.16 16.48 2.32
C VAL A 120 -10.78 15.82 2.46
N ARG A 121 -9.70 16.61 2.46
CA ARG A 121 -8.35 16.12 2.74
C ARG A 121 -8.21 15.53 4.13
N PHE A 122 -8.79 16.19 5.12
CA PHE A 122 -8.84 15.66 6.49
C PHE A 122 -9.58 14.32 6.54
N PHE A 123 -10.74 14.23 5.89
CA PHE A 123 -11.51 12.98 5.78
C PHE A 123 -10.69 11.86 5.14
N PHE A 124 -10.04 12.09 3.99
CA PHE A 124 -9.20 11.08 3.35
C PHE A 124 -8.03 10.65 4.24
N ASN A 125 -7.39 11.58 4.93
CA ASN A 125 -6.29 11.27 5.85
C ASN A 125 -6.78 10.48 7.07
N ALA A 126 -7.93 10.83 7.64
CA ALA A 126 -8.51 10.13 8.78
C ALA A 126 -8.88 8.68 8.43
N VAL A 127 -9.53 8.47 7.28
CA VAL A 127 -9.88 7.11 6.81
C VAL A 127 -8.63 6.27 6.55
N ARG A 128 -7.57 6.86 6.00
CA ARG A 128 -6.29 6.16 5.75
C ARG A 128 -5.50 5.85 7.02
N ALA A 129 -5.70 6.61 8.07
CA ALA A 129 -5.00 6.39 9.34
C ALA A 129 -5.46 5.09 10.05
N ILE A 130 -6.65 4.60 9.70
CA ILE A 130 -7.23 3.36 10.24
C ILE A 130 -6.96 2.24 9.25
N ASP A 131 -6.33 1.15 9.71
CA ASP A 131 -6.06 -0.02 8.87
C ASP A 131 -7.35 -0.73 8.44
N THR A 132 -7.33 -1.36 7.27
CA THR A 132 -8.47 -2.10 6.71
C THR A 132 -8.97 -3.21 7.64
N LEU A 133 -8.06 -3.85 8.39
CA LEU A 133 -8.41 -4.89 9.34
C LEU A 133 -9.29 -4.37 10.48
N ILE A 134 -9.01 -3.16 10.98
CA ILE A 134 -9.80 -2.52 12.04
C ILE A 134 -11.22 -2.23 11.52
N PHE A 135 -11.35 -1.69 10.31
CA PHE A 135 -12.66 -1.53 9.68
C PHE A 135 -13.39 -2.85 9.54
N ALA A 136 -12.70 -3.92 9.11
CA ALA A 136 -13.33 -5.23 8.98
C ALA A 136 -13.87 -5.75 10.31
N LEU A 137 -13.11 -5.62 11.40
CA LEU A 137 -13.56 -6.02 12.74
C LEU A 137 -14.79 -5.23 13.19
N ILE A 138 -14.82 -3.91 12.94
CA ILE A 138 -15.99 -3.06 13.24
C ILE A 138 -17.21 -3.53 12.44
N PHE A 139 -17.05 -3.79 11.14
CA PHE A 139 -18.16 -4.23 10.31
C PHE A 139 -18.62 -5.66 10.62
N VAL A 140 -17.69 -6.56 10.95
CA VAL A 140 -18.03 -7.90 11.45
C VAL A 140 -18.84 -7.83 12.74
N ALA A 141 -18.47 -6.93 13.66
CA ALA A 141 -19.25 -6.72 14.88
C ALA A 141 -20.66 -6.15 14.61
N TRP A 142 -20.82 -5.38 13.53
CA TRP A 142 -22.10 -4.75 13.17
C TRP A 142 -23.01 -5.66 12.34
N VAL A 143 -22.46 -6.35 11.32
CA VAL A 143 -23.24 -7.08 10.31
C VAL A 143 -23.07 -8.60 10.44
N GLY A 144 -22.10 -9.07 11.23
CA GLY A 144 -21.74 -10.48 11.35
C GLY A 144 -20.58 -10.90 10.45
N LEU A 145 -20.16 -12.17 10.58
CA LEU A 145 -19.11 -12.76 9.75
C LEU A 145 -19.59 -12.94 8.31
N GLY A 146 -18.69 -12.79 7.34
CA GLY A 146 -18.98 -13.07 5.94
C GLY A 146 -18.29 -12.10 4.96
N PRO A 147 -18.49 -12.28 3.65
CA PRO A 147 -17.86 -11.51 2.60
C PRO A 147 -18.23 -10.00 2.60
N PHE A 148 -19.45 -9.68 3.00
CA PHE A 148 -19.98 -8.31 2.95
C PHE A 148 -19.20 -7.31 3.84
N PRO A 149 -18.96 -7.58 5.15
CA PRO A 149 -18.17 -6.67 5.98
C PRO A 149 -16.74 -6.50 5.50
N GLY A 150 -16.10 -7.54 4.96
CA GLY A 150 -14.76 -7.43 4.37
C GLY A 150 -14.73 -6.52 3.14
N MET A 151 -15.71 -6.66 2.26
CA MET A 151 -15.87 -5.79 1.10
C MET A 151 -16.08 -4.33 1.50
N LEU A 152 -16.93 -4.06 2.51
CA LEU A 152 -17.15 -2.69 3.03
C LEU A 152 -15.88 -2.10 3.63
N ALA A 153 -15.11 -2.88 4.39
CA ALA A 153 -13.85 -2.44 4.97
C ALA A 153 -12.84 -2.02 3.88
N MET A 154 -12.70 -2.86 2.85
CA MET A 154 -11.86 -2.54 1.70
C MET A 154 -12.35 -1.29 0.95
N ALA A 155 -13.66 -1.15 0.76
CA ALA A 155 -14.24 0.01 0.08
C ALA A 155 -13.92 1.30 0.83
N ILE A 156 -14.22 1.37 2.13
CA ILE A 156 -14.01 2.58 2.92
C ILE A 156 -12.54 2.97 2.96
N HIS A 157 -11.65 2.05 3.31
CA HIS A 157 -10.22 2.35 3.33
C HIS A 157 -9.70 2.80 1.95
N SER A 158 -10.21 2.17 0.87
CA SER A 158 -9.81 2.52 -0.49
C SER A 158 -10.32 3.90 -0.94
N ILE A 159 -11.45 4.40 -0.40
CA ILE A 159 -11.90 5.78 -0.65
C ILE A 159 -10.82 6.79 -0.24
N GLY A 160 -10.26 6.63 0.96
CA GLY A 160 -9.19 7.51 1.45
C GLY A 160 -7.94 7.46 0.58
N MET A 161 -7.53 6.24 0.16
CA MET A 161 -6.34 6.05 -0.68
C MET A 161 -6.53 6.58 -2.10
N LEU A 162 -7.59 6.16 -2.79
CA LEU A 162 -7.88 6.60 -4.15
C LEU A 162 -8.19 8.09 -4.21
N GLY A 163 -8.97 8.61 -3.25
CA GLY A 163 -9.31 10.02 -3.19
C GLY A 163 -8.07 10.91 -3.06
N LYS A 164 -7.09 10.50 -2.25
CA LYS A 164 -5.82 11.21 -2.16
C LYS A 164 -5.02 11.13 -3.45
N LEU A 165 -4.81 9.94 -4.02
CA LEU A 165 -4.05 9.75 -5.25
C LEU A 165 -4.69 10.49 -6.43
N PHE A 166 -6.01 10.44 -6.55
CA PHE A 166 -6.75 11.15 -7.59
C PHE A 166 -6.61 12.66 -7.42
N SER A 167 -6.72 13.19 -6.20
CA SER A 167 -6.57 14.62 -5.95
C SER A 167 -5.15 15.11 -6.23
N GLU A 168 -4.13 14.31 -5.94
CA GLU A 168 -2.73 14.63 -6.26
C GLU A 168 -2.49 14.63 -7.78
N ALA A 169 -3.11 13.71 -8.52
CA ALA A 169 -3.05 13.74 -9.98
C ALA A 169 -3.74 15.00 -10.56
N ILE A 170 -4.88 15.42 -10.01
CA ILE A 170 -5.58 16.64 -10.42
C ILE A 170 -4.74 17.88 -10.12
N GLU A 171 -4.03 17.92 -8.99
CA GLU A 171 -3.12 19.03 -8.66
C GLU A 171 -1.88 19.09 -9.56
N GLY A 172 -1.49 17.95 -10.14
CA GLY A 172 -0.31 17.83 -11.00
C GLY A 172 -0.54 18.11 -12.49
N VAL A 173 -1.73 18.56 -12.90
CA VAL A 173 -2.01 18.87 -14.31
C VAL A 173 -1.22 20.08 -14.78
N ASP A 174 -0.95 20.15 -16.09
CA ASP A 174 -0.33 21.32 -16.73
C ASP A 174 -1.25 22.57 -16.59
N PRO A 175 -0.80 23.62 -15.88
CA PRO A 175 -1.58 24.81 -15.67
C PRO A 175 -1.86 25.56 -16.99
N GLY A 176 -1.00 25.47 -17.99
CA GLY A 176 -1.15 26.17 -19.26
C GLY A 176 -2.43 25.78 -20.00
N GLN A 177 -2.85 24.50 -19.96
CA GLN A 177 -4.10 24.05 -20.55
C GLN A 177 -5.32 24.56 -19.78
N VAL A 178 -5.20 24.67 -18.46
CA VAL A 178 -6.25 25.23 -17.59
C VAL A 178 -6.43 26.72 -17.86
N GLU A 179 -5.34 27.49 -17.85
CA GLU A 179 -5.33 28.93 -18.11
C GLU A 179 -5.83 29.27 -19.52
N ALA A 180 -5.49 28.44 -20.52
CA ALA A 180 -5.99 28.64 -21.90
C ALA A 180 -7.50 28.58 -21.98
N LEU A 181 -8.16 27.61 -21.27
CA LEU A 181 -9.62 27.54 -21.25
C LEU A 181 -10.25 28.66 -20.41
N GLU A 182 -9.66 29.03 -19.31
CA GLU A 182 -10.13 30.11 -18.46
C GLU A 182 -10.08 31.47 -19.21
N SER A 183 -9.05 31.72 -20.03
CA SER A 183 -8.88 32.94 -20.78
C SER A 183 -9.95 33.15 -21.89
N VAL A 184 -10.53 32.05 -22.38
CA VAL A 184 -11.68 32.13 -23.33
C VAL A 184 -13.05 32.12 -22.62
N GLY A 185 -13.07 32.18 -21.28
CA GLY A 185 -14.29 32.30 -20.47
C GLY A 185 -14.96 30.97 -20.16
N ALA A 186 -14.25 29.83 -20.22
CA ALA A 186 -14.81 28.54 -19.87
C ALA A 186 -15.20 28.49 -18.37
N SER A 187 -16.34 27.86 -18.11
CA SER A 187 -16.78 27.60 -16.73
C SER A 187 -15.90 26.55 -16.05
N ARG A 188 -15.91 26.48 -14.70
CA ARG A 188 -15.17 25.49 -13.94
C ARG A 188 -15.44 24.05 -14.39
N ILE A 189 -16.69 23.72 -14.72
CA ILE A 189 -17.07 22.37 -15.16
C ILE A 189 -16.47 22.07 -16.52
N GLU A 190 -16.47 23.05 -17.43
CA GLU A 190 -15.85 22.93 -18.76
C GLU A 190 -14.33 22.77 -18.64
N THR A 191 -13.70 23.56 -17.79
CA THR A 191 -12.25 23.43 -17.49
C THR A 191 -11.91 22.04 -16.95
N ILE A 192 -12.69 21.51 -15.98
CA ILE A 192 -12.52 20.15 -15.48
C ILE A 192 -12.67 19.13 -16.61
N ARG A 193 -13.70 19.25 -17.42
CA ARG A 193 -14.03 18.28 -18.48
C ARG A 193 -13.01 18.26 -19.61
N TRP A 194 -12.53 19.43 -20.03
CA TRP A 194 -11.74 19.55 -21.25
C TRP A 194 -10.24 19.78 -21.03
N ALA A 195 -9.83 20.36 -19.90
CA ALA A 195 -8.43 20.53 -19.58
C ALA A 195 -7.93 19.48 -18.58
N ILE A 196 -8.63 19.27 -17.45
CA ILE A 196 -8.12 18.44 -16.35
C ILE A 196 -8.36 16.96 -16.61
N PHE A 197 -9.61 16.55 -16.87
CA PHE A 197 -9.98 15.14 -16.99
C PHE A 197 -9.19 14.37 -18.05
N PRO A 198 -8.94 14.89 -19.26
CA PRO A 198 -8.13 14.18 -20.26
C PRO A 198 -6.71 13.87 -19.76
N GLN A 199 -6.10 14.81 -19.03
CA GLN A 199 -4.75 14.64 -18.50
C GLN A 199 -4.67 13.58 -17.39
N VAL A 200 -5.71 13.49 -16.53
CA VAL A 200 -5.67 12.61 -15.34
C VAL A 200 -6.32 11.24 -15.57
N SER A 201 -7.04 11.03 -16.65
CA SER A 201 -7.80 9.80 -16.88
C SER A 201 -6.93 8.54 -16.87
N SER A 202 -5.76 8.57 -17.50
CA SER A 202 -4.79 7.45 -17.47
C SER A 202 -4.26 7.17 -16.07
N TYR A 203 -4.00 8.21 -15.29
CA TYR A 203 -3.59 8.08 -13.88
C TYR A 203 -4.69 7.46 -13.03
N PHE A 204 -5.95 7.85 -13.23
CA PHE A 204 -7.09 7.31 -12.47
C PHE A 204 -7.25 5.80 -12.70
N ILE A 205 -7.16 5.37 -13.96
CA ILE A 205 -7.19 3.94 -14.29
C ILE A 205 -5.98 3.21 -13.67
N SER A 206 -4.80 3.81 -13.74
CA SER A 206 -3.58 3.25 -13.17
C SER A 206 -3.68 3.08 -11.65
N TYR A 207 -4.20 4.08 -10.93
CA TYR A 207 -4.38 4.02 -9.47
C TYR A 207 -5.51 3.07 -9.07
N PHE A 208 -6.57 2.96 -9.87
CA PHE A 208 -7.60 1.94 -9.66
C PHE A 208 -7.02 0.53 -9.74
N LEU A 209 -6.26 0.22 -10.79
CA LEU A 209 -5.61 -1.09 -10.97
C LEU A 209 -4.61 -1.37 -9.84
N TYR A 210 -3.81 -0.40 -9.47
CA TYR A 210 -2.89 -0.50 -8.33
C TYR A 210 -3.62 -0.80 -7.01
N ARG A 211 -4.75 -0.12 -6.76
CA ARG A 211 -5.54 -0.36 -5.56
C ARG A 211 -6.24 -1.71 -5.59
N PHE A 212 -6.73 -2.14 -6.74
CA PHE A 212 -7.32 -3.46 -6.93
C PHE A 212 -6.31 -4.59 -6.62
N GLU A 213 -5.09 -4.47 -7.13
CA GLU A 213 -3.98 -5.38 -6.85
C GLU A 213 -3.69 -5.50 -5.34
N ILE A 214 -3.62 -4.37 -4.64
CA ILE A 214 -3.46 -4.36 -3.18
C ILE A 214 -4.66 -5.00 -2.48
N ASN A 215 -5.88 -4.70 -2.92
CA ASN A 215 -7.10 -5.21 -2.30
C ASN A 215 -7.25 -6.73 -2.44
N ILE A 216 -6.68 -7.37 -3.46
CA ILE A 216 -6.62 -8.84 -3.55
C ILE A 216 -5.81 -9.42 -2.38
N ARG A 217 -4.64 -8.85 -2.10
CA ARG A 217 -3.82 -9.29 -0.96
C ARG A 217 -4.52 -9.01 0.38
N VAL A 218 -5.15 -7.86 0.50
CA VAL A 218 -5.95 -7.47 1.67
C VAL A 218 -7.14 -8.41 1.86
N ALA A 219 -7.84 -8.82 0.79
CA ALA A 219 -8.96 -9.77 0.87
C ALA A 219 -8.53 -11.13 1.43
N VAL A 220 -7.34 -11.62 1.08
CA VAL A 220 -6.78 -12.85 1.67
C VAL A 220 -6.58 -12.68 3.19
N VAL A 221 -6.00 -11.55 3.62
CA VAL A 221 -5.79 -11.26 5.05
C VAL A 221 -7.11 -11.10 5.79
N LEU A 222 -8.08 -10.40 5.22
CA LEU A 222 -9.43 -10.24 5.81
C LEU A 222 -10.18 -11.58 5.91
N GLY A 223 -9.91 -12.51 5.01
CA GLY A 223 -10.42 -13.87 5.10
C GLY A 223 -10.04 -14.56 6.40
N LEU A 224 -8.82 -14.35 6.93
CA LEU A 224 -8.36 -14.92 8.21
C LEU A 224 -9.22 -14.47 9.40
N VAL A 225 -9.86 -13.32 9.32
CA VAL A 225 -10.77 -12.78 10.35
C VAL A 225 -12.26 -12.98 10.01
N GLY A 226 -12.56 -13.87 9.06
CA GLY A 226 -13.92 -14.29 8.77
C GLY A 226 -14.63 -13.52 7.65
N ALA A 227 -13.90 -12.78 6.82
CA ALA A 227 -14.45 -12.07 5.67
C ALA A 227 -14.68 -12.98 4.42
N GLY A 228 -14.58 -14.30 4.56
CA GLY A 228 -14.76 -15.24 3.44
C GLY A 228 -13.56 -15.28 2.48
N GLY A 229 -13.74 -15.93 1.33
CA GLY A 229 -12.71 -16.08 0.32
C GLY A 229 -11.61 -17.08 0.69
N ILE A 230 -10.55 -17.12 -0.14
CA ILE A 230 -9.47 -18.10 0.01
C ILE A 230 -8.74 -18.00 1.36
N GLY A 231 -8.68 -16.81 1.96
CA GLY A 231 -8.07 -16.60 3.28
C GLY A 231 -8.87 -17.28 4.40
N TYR A 232 -10.18 -17.34 4.29
CA TYR A 232 -11.04 -17.99 5.28
C TYR A 232 -10.80 -19.51 5.34
N ILE A 233 -10.77 -20.17 4.17
CA ILE A 233 -10.45 -21.60 4.14
C ILE A 233 -8.99 -21.87 4.53
N LEU A 234 -8.07 -20.98 4.23
CA LEU A 234 -6.69 -21.07 4.70
C LEU A 234 -6.64 -21.10 6.24
N SER A 235 -7.36 -20.19 6.91
CA SER A 235 -7.46 -20.16 8.37
C SER A 235 -8.05 -21.45 8.94
N GLN A 236 -9.10 -21.99 8.30
CA GLN A 236 -9.74 -23.24 8.73
C GLN A 236 -8.78 -24.43 8.64
N TYR A 237 -8.13 -24.64 7.49
CA TYR A 237 -7.20 -25.77 7.32
C TYR A 237 -5.95 -25.64 8.18
N MET A 238 -5.46 -24.42 8.41
CA MET A 238 -4.40 -24.16 9.39
C MET A 238 -4.83 -24.57 10.82
N GLY A 239 -6.04 -24.18 11.23
CA GLY A 239 -6.58 -24.53 12.55
C GLY A 239 -6.85 -26.04 12.74
N HIS A 240 -7.01 -26.78 11.66
CA HIS A 240 -7.18 -28.25 11.68
C HIS A 240 -5.89 -29.02 11.39
N PHE A 241 -4.73 -28.35 11.31
CA PHE A 241 -3.41 -28.94 11.01
C PHE A 241 -3.36 -29.74 9.70
N GLN A 242 -4.20 -29.38 8.70
CA GLN A 242 -4.24 -30.03 7.38
C GLN A 242 -3.25 -29.31 6.42
N TYR A 243 -1.98 -29.47 6.67
CA TYR A 243 -0.91 -28.75 6.00
C TYR A 243 -0.78 -29.09 4.51
N ASP A 244 -1.12 -30.29 4.11
CA ASP A 244 -1.23 -30.75 2.72
C ASP A 244 -2.23 -29.91 1.90
N ARG A 245 -3.35 -29.50 2.50
CA ARG A 245 -4.36 -28.61 1.89
C ARG A 245 -3.95 -27.15 1.97
N VAL A 246 -3.30 -26.75 3.06
CA VAL A 246 -2.72 -25.41 3.20
C VAL A 246 -1.75 -25.11 2.08
N SER A 247 -0.94 -26.10 1.66
CA SER A 247 0.02 -25.92 0.57
C SER A 247 -0.65 -25.58 -0.76
N VAL A 248 -1.78 -26.22 -1.09
CA VAL A 248 -2.57 -25.93 -2.30
C VAL A 248 -3.09 -24.50 -2.27
N LEU A 249 -3.60 -24.04 -1.11
CA LEU A 249 -4.07 -22.67 -0.93
C LEU A 249 -2.95 -21.64 -1.08
N MET A 250 -1.79 -21.90 -0.48
CA MET A 250 -0.62 -21.01 -0.60
C MET A 250 -0.12 -20.90 -2.04
N ILE A 251 -0.03 -22.02 -2.76
CA ILE A 251 0.34 -22.03 -4.18
C ILE A 251 -0.69 -21.24 -4.99
N THR A 252 -1.99 -21.44 -4.71
CA THR A 252 -3.06 -20.73 -5.44
C THR A 252 -3.02 -19.23 -5.17
N ILE A 253 -2.81 -18.80 -3.92
CA ILE A 253 -2.66 -17.37 -3.56
C ILE A 253 -1.45 -16.77 -4.28
N LEU A 254 -0.32 -17.47 -4.31
CA LEU A 254 0.87 -17.01 -5.01
C LEU A 254 0.61 -16.80 -6.50
N VAL A 255 0.02 -17.81 -7.16
CA VAL A 255 -0.33 -17.75 -8.59
C VAL A 255 -1.36 -16.63 -8.85
N LEU A 256 -2.37 -16.49 -8.02
CA LEU A 256 -3.37 -15.44 -8.11
C LEU A 256 -2.73 -14.05 -8.06
N VAL A 257 -1.93 -13.77 -7.03
CA VAL A 257 -1.29 -12.48 -6.85
C VAL A 257 -0.35 -12.17 -8.01
N MET A 258 0.53 -13.11 -8.39
CA MET A 258 1.45 -12.92 -9.51
C MET A 258 0.72 -12.68 -10.84
N SER A 259 -0.38 -13.38 -11.08
CA SER A 259 -1.19 -13.22 -12.30
C SER A 259 -1.84 -11.84 -12.37
N ILE A 260 -2.40 -11.36 -11.26
CA ILE A 260 -3.02 -10.04 -11.18
C ILE A 260 -1.97 -8.92 -11.29
N ASP A 261 -0.82 -9.06 -10.62
CA ASP A 261 0.28 -8.10 -10.70
C ASP A 261 0.79 -7.99 -12.14
N ALA A 262 0.99 -9.12 -12.83
CA ALA A 262 1.43 -9.15 -14.22
C ALA A 262 0.39 -8.52 -15.17
N LEU A 263 -0.90 -8.84 -14.99
CA LEU A 263 -1.99 -8.29 -15.80
C LEU A 263 -2.13 -6.78 -15.60
N SER A 264 -2.17 -6.33 -14.36
CA SER A 264 -2.25 -4.90 -14.00
C SER A 264 -1.03 -4.13 -14.51
N GLY A 265 0.18 -4.68 -14.36
CA GLY A 265 1.41 -4.09 -14.87
C GLY A 265 1.37 -3.91 -16.39
N LYS A 266 0.92 -4.94 -17.13
CA LYS A 266 0.78 -4.89 -18.59
C LYS A 266 -0.27 -3.88 -19.06
N ILE A 267 -1.36 -3.71 -18.34
CA ILE A 267 -2.38 -2.68 -18.64
C ILE A 267 -1.80 -1.29 -18.38
N ARG A 268 -1.18 -1.08 -17.21
CA ARG A 268 -0.56 0.22 -16.85
C ARG A 268 0.51 0.67 -17.85
N SER A 269 1.36 -0.24 -18.31
CA SER A 269 2.42 0.09 -19.29
C SER A 269 1.90 0.50 -20.67
N LYS A 270 0.61 0.29 -20.96
CA LYS A 270 -0.04 0.75 -22.18
C LYS A 270 -0.82 2.06 -22.02
N LEU A 271 -1.06 2.47 -20.77
CA LEU A 271 -1.84 3.68 -20.45
C LEU A 271 -0.94 4.88 -20.14
N LEU A 272 0.25 4.65 -19.65
CA LEU A 272 1.31 5.61 -19.35
C LEU A 272 2.44 5.53 -20.36
#